data_62dc41bafd22704fdb42d7430b037bad
#
_entry.id   62dc41bafd22704fdb42d7430b037bad
#
_cell.length_a   1.000
_cell.length_b   1.000
_cell.length_c   1.000
_cell.angle_alpha   90.00
_cell.angle_beta   90.00
_cell.angle_gamma   90.00
#
_symmetry.space_group_name_H-M   'P 1'
#
loop_
_entity.id
_entity.type
_entity.pdbx_description
1 polymer ?
#
loop_
_entity_poly.entity_id
_entity_poly.type
_entity_poly.pdbx_seq_one_letter_code
_entity_poly.pdbx_strand_id
1 'polypeptide(L)'
;ELVVDVTEPVYVALGYHYISRTLLLTPDTDIQISFENKKFGERVAITGTGSQVNIYLNNGRLKAAEIDDMALGEKAFFLKMDSILNVNLQELDHAGLSEEINEMEKIRLKYFTCATLPSYPYFHMRIAKDSTYEASLEYWSKLQELMVMDASLLQYDEFRSFLVEAVSRVARKQYPESKSLDAVVRYVESEVKEPGIAEFLINKNVYAYVERYGLDSADAYCAVFDRYVKSPLLVKNFETLCNRWRKLSVGALSPNFNCTDLSGKKVSLSDFKGKYVYIDIWATWCGPCQREIPHLQKLEEKYHGKDIYFVSISCDKNRKAWENRVRAGLKGIQLHFVNGDTFMNDYMIKGIPRFILLDKEGKIISVDMSRPSDPKTIAKLDELLN
;
A
#
# COMPACT_ATOMS: atom_id res chain seq x y z
N GLU A 1 2.90 29.49 -6.41
CA GLU A 1 2.05 29.86 -5.28
C GLU A 1 0.87 28.91 -5.22
N LEU A 2 0.59 28.36 -4.03
CA LEU A 2 -0.58 27.52 -3.78
C LEU A 2 -1.44 28.19 -2.73
N VAL A 3 -2.69 28.46 -3.08
CA VAL A 3 -3.68 29.03 -2.16
C VAL A 3 -4.64 27.92 -1.73
N VAL A 4 -4.81 27.74 -0.43
CA VAL A 4 -5.73 26.75 0.16
C VAL A 4 -6.66 27.50 1.10
N ASP A 5 -7.96 27.33 0.91
CA ASP A 5 -8.97 27.91 1.80
C ASP A 5 -9.10 27.03 3.06
N VAL A 6 -8.79 27.61 4.22
CA VAL A 6 -8.77 26.93 5.51
C VAL A 6 -9.56 27.76 6.52
N THR A 7 -10.61 27.17 7.07
CA THR A 7 -11.49 27.83 8.05
C THR A 7 -11.16 27.46 9.50
N GLU A 8 -10.46 26.36 9.70
CA GLU A 8 -10.01 25.84 11.00
C GLU A 8 -8.68 25.12 10.84
N PRO A 9 -7.90 24.91 11.92
CA PRO A 9 -6.61 24.21 11.83
C PRO A 9 -6.75 22.84 11.20
N VAL A 10 -5.94 22.54 10.17
CA VAL A 10 -5.96 21.26 9.44
C VAL A 10 -4.56 20.77 9.11
N TYR A 11 -4.33 19.47 9.34
CA TYR A 11 -3.11 18.80 8.89
C TYR A 11 -3.21 18.43 7.42
N VAL A 12 -2.18 18.80 6.65
CA VAL A 12 -2.07 18.47 5.23
C VAL A 12 -0.72 17.82 4.94
N ALA A 13 -0.67 16.97 3.93
CA ALA A 13 0.57 16.40 3.43
C ALA A 13 1.03 17.13 2.17
N LEU A 14 2.22 17.73 2.23
CA LEU A 14 2.88 18.30 1.05
C LEU A 14 3.81 17.25 0.45
N GLY A 15 3.50 16.78 -0.77
CA GLY A 15 4.34 15.85 -1.54
C GLY A 15 5.15 16.58 -2.59
N TYR A 16 6.48 16.37 -2.60
CA TYR A 16 7.37 16.83 -3.66
C TYR A 16 8.36 15.73 -4.02
N HIS A 17 8.29 15.19 -5.23
CA HIS A 17 9.03 14.01 -5.65
C HIS A 17 8.83 12.82 -4.68
N TYR A 18 9.86 12.45 -3.92
CA TYR A 18 9.85 11.34 -2.95
C TYR A 18 9.75 11.83 -1.49
N ILE A 19 9.55 13.14 -1.30
CA ILE A 19 9.47 13.77 0.02
C ILE A 19 8.02 14.00 0.34
N SER A 20 7.60 13.61 1.54
CA SER A 20 6.33 14.03 2.13
C SER A 20 6.63 14.81 3.41
N ARG A 21 5.92 15.92 3.62
CA ARG A 21 5.99 16.75 4.81
C ARG A 21 4.60 16.99 5.34
N THR A 22 4.43 16.81 6.63
CA THR A 22 3.20 17.18 7.32
C THR A 22 3.24 18.68 7.62
N LEU A 23 2.21 19.39 7.25
CA LEU A 23 2.01 20.80 7.59
C LEU A 23 0.72 20.94 8.38
N LEU A 24 0.71 21.87 9.33
CA LEU A 24 -0.50 22.37 9.95
C LEU A 24 -0.79 23.74 9.33
N LEU A 25 -1.95 23.86 8.69
CA LEU A 25 -2.45 25.11 8.16
C LEU A 25 -3.55 25.63 9.09
N THR A 26 -3.49 26.92 9.39
CA THR A 26 -4.53 27.68 10.10
C THR A 26 -5.04 28.77 9.16
N PRO A 27 -6.18 29.43 9.43
CA PRO A 27 -6.70 30.50 8.58
C PRO A 27 -5.67 31.61 8.28
N ASP A 28 -4.74 31.87 9.22
CA ASP A 28 -3.71 32.90 9.10
C ASP A 28 -2.37 32.38 8.55
N THR A 29 -2.31 31.14 8.10
CA THR A 29 -1.03 30.56 7.63
C THR A 29 -0.62 31.18 6.30
N ASP A 30 0.56 31.82 6.29
CA ASP A 30 1.24 32.32 5.08
C ASP A 30 2.71 31.91 5.17
N ILE A 31 3.04 30.76 4.59
CA ILE A 31 4.37 30.17 4.70
C ILE A 31 5.03 30.01 3.33
N GLN A 32 6.33 30.26 3.31
CA GLN A 32 7.20 29.93 2.20
C GLN A 32 8.04 28.70 2.55
N ILE A 33 8.00 27.68 1.70
CA ILE A 33 8.76 26.42 1.86
C ILE A 33 9.80 26.37 0.76
N SER A 34 11.07 26.19 1.14
CA SER A 34 12.17 25.98 0.21
C SER A 34 12.88 24.67 0.51
N PHE A 35 13.25 23.97 -0.56
CA PHE A 35 13.94 22.68 -0.50
C PHE A 35 15.39 22.86 -0.98
N GLU A 36 16.37 22.61 -0.13
CA GLU A 36 17.77 22.52 -0.53
C GLU A 36 18.13 21.05 -0.79
N ASN A 37 18.37 20.70 -2.06
CA ASN A 37 18.81 19.37 -2.42
C ASN A 37 20.32 19.23 -2.23
N LYS A 38 20.76 18.64 -1.12
CA LYS A 38 22.16 18.24 -0.87
C LYS A 38 22.31 16.74 -0.96
N LYS A 39 23.42 16.26 -1.49
CA LYS A 39 23.77 14.84 -1.75
C LYS A 39 23.49 13.85 -0.60
N PHE A 40 23.26 14.32 0.64
CA PHE A 40 23.06 13.49 1.83
C PHE A 40 22.07 14.08 2.85
N GLY A 41 21.11 14.87 2.46
CA GLY A 41 20.10 15.41 3.35
C GLY A 41 19.44 16.64 2.76
N GLU A 42 18.13 16.56 2.63
CA GLU A 42 17.32 17.70 2.21
C GLU A 42 17.04 18.56 3.42
N ARG A 43 17.48 19.81 3.36
CA ARG A 43 17.03 20.83 4.30
C ARG A 43 15.76 21.45 3.77
N VAL A 44 14.73 21.45 4.59
CA VAL A 44 13.51 22.21 4.34
C VAL A 44 13.59 23.48 5.18
N ALA A 45 13.56 24.62 4.54
CA ALA A 45 13.40 25.89 5.24
C ALA A 45 11.96 26.34 5.11
N ILE A 46 11.34 26.72 6.23
CA ILE A 46 9.97 27.18 6.33
C ILE A 46 10.00 28.56 7.01
N THR A 47 9.44 29.56 6.34
CA THR A 47 9.39 30.94 6.85
C THR A 47 7.98 31.49 6.69
N GLY A 48 7.69 32.61 7.37
CA GLY A 48 6.38 33.28 7.30
C GLY A 48 5.46 32.97 8.48
N THR A 49 4.23 33.46 8.39
CA THR A 49 3.21 33.27 9.44
C THR A 49 2.78 31.83 9.54
N GLY A 50 2.80 31.23 10.75
CA GLY A 50 2.54 29.81 10.93
C GLY A 50 3.76 28.91 10.67
N SER A 51 4.96 29.49 10.43
CA SER A 51 6.18 28.70 10.21
C SER A 51 6.63 27.92 11.47
N GLN A 52 6.36 28.44 12.66
CA GLN A 52 6.86 27.85 13.93
C GLN A 52 6.38 26.42 14.12
N VAL A 53 5.08 26.16 14.03
CA VAL A 53 4.52 24.82 14.13
C VAL A 53 5.02 23.92 12.99
N ASN A 54 5.14 24.46 11.78
CA ASN A 54 5.58 23.71 10.63
C ASN A 54 7.08 23.36 10.67
N ILE A 55 7.91 24.19 11.31
CA ILE A 55 9.30 23.87 11.66
C ILE A 55 9.34 22.74 12.70
N TYR A 56 8.53 22.86 13.76
CA TYR A 56 8.43 21.81 14.78
C TYR A 56 8.04 20.46 14.18
N LEU A 57 7.00 20.40 13.37
CA LEU A 57 6.54 19.16 12.70
C LEU A 57 7.60 18.52 11.80
N ASN A 58 8.55 19.30 11.26
CA ASN A 58 9.52 18.85 10.27
C ASN A 58 10.99 18.91 10.74
N ASN A 59 11.26 19.16 12.02
CA ASN A 59 12.62 19.29 12.56
C ASN A 59 13.34 17.94 12.77
N GLY A 60 12.64 16.81 12.65
CA GLY A 60 13.18 15.46 12.82
C GLY A 60 13.55 15.08 14.25
N ARG A 61 13.08 15.82 15.27
CA ARG A 61 13.40 15.55 16.69
C ARG A 61 12.48 14.54 17.34
N LEU A 62 11.28 14.32 16.78
CA LEU A 62 10.32 13.36 17.32
C LEU A 62 10.92 11.96 17.33
N LYS A 63 10.76 11.26 18.44
CA LYS A 63 11.19 9.88 18.65
C LYS A 63 10.05 8.92 18.34
N ALA A 64 10.39 7.79 17.74
CA ALA A 64 9.49 6.66 17.52
C ALA A 64 10.11 5.39 18.07
N ALA A 65 9.32 4.36 18.30
CA ALA A 65 9.84 3.04 18.62
C ALA A 65 10.64 2.48 17.43
N GLU A 66 11.81 1.95 17.72
CA GLU A 66 12.67 1.32 16.73
C GLU A 66 12.31 -0.16 16.56
N ILE A 67 12.78 -0.76 15.49
CA ILE A 67 12.49 -2.17 15.21
C ILE A 67 13.01 -3.10 16.32
N ASP A 68 14.15 -2.77 16.91
CA ASP A 68 14.75 -3.54 18.01
C ASP A 68 13.95 -3.45 19.32
N ASP A 69 13.18 -2.38 19.52
CA ASP A 69 12.28 -2.26 20.67
C ASP A 69 11.18 -3.34 20.65
N MET A 70 10.88 -3.91 19.48
CA MET A 70 9.92 -5.02 19.33
C MET A 70 10.40 -6.32 19.98
N ALA A 71 11.70 -6.45 20.28
CA ALA A 71 12.23 -7.60 21.02
C ALA A 71 11.94 -7.54 22.54
N LEU A 72 11.56 -6.37 23.06
CA LEU A 72 11.21 -6.19 24.47
C LEU A 72 9.94 -6.97 24.82
N GLY A 73 9.87 -7.56 26.00
CA GLY A 73 8.58 -8.11 26.49
C GLY A 73 7.55 -7.00 26.72
N GLU A 74 6.26 -7.34 26.71
CA GLU A 74 5.13 -6.37 26.70
C GLU A 74 5.28 -5.23 27.72
N LYS A 75 5.53 -5.56 28.97
CA LYS A 75 5.69 -4.54 30.03
C LYS A 75 6.83 -3.56 29.74
N ALA A 76 7.97 -4.05 29.30
CA ALA A 76 9.11 -3.21 28.96
C ALA A 76 8.83 -2.38 27.70
N PHE A 77 8.11 -2.95 26.73
CA PHE A 77 7.67 -2.24 25.53
C PHE A 77 6.70 -1.09 25.87
N PHE A 78 5.74 -1.32 26.76
CA PHE A 78 4.83 -0.25 27.21
C PHE A 78 5.57 0.88 27.91
N LEU A 79 6.51 0.56 28.82
CA LEU A 79 7.35 1.56 29.49
C LEU A 79 8.21 2.34 28.47
N LYS A 80 8.70 1.68 27.43
CA LYS A 80 9.44 2.33 26.36
C LYS A 80 8.55 3.31 25.59
N MET A 81 7.31 2.92 25.25
CA MET A 81 6.36 3.81 24.58
C MET A 81 6.03 5.04 25.46
N ASP A 82 5.77 4.84 26.76
CA ASP A 82 5.52 5.94 27.68
C ASP A 82 6.73 6.88 27.77
N SER A 83 7.95 6.34 27.79
CA SER A 83 9.19 7.13 27.77
C SER A 83 9.32 7.94 26.46
N ILE A 84 9.02 7.33 25.31
CA ILE A 84 9.04 8.01 24.01
C ILE A 84 8.02 9.14 23.98
N LEU A 85 6.79 8.90 24.44
CA LEU A 85 5.75 9.92 24.51
C LEU A 85 6.18 11.10 25.38
N ASN A 86 6.75 10.84 26.55
CA ASN A 86 7.24 11.89 27.46
C ASN A 86 8.34 12.74 26.81
N VAL A 87 9.29 12.13 26.08
CA VAL A 87 10.33 12.87 25.35
C VAL A 87 9.69 13.74 24.25
N ASN A 88 8.72 13.23 23.52
CA ASN A 88 8.04 13.98 22.48
C ASN A 88 7.20 15.14 23.04
N LEU A 89 6.56 14.95 24.21
CA LEU A 89 5.83 16.02 24.91
C LEU A 89 6.78 17.13 25.40
N GLN A 90 7.98 16.78 25.88
CA GLN A 90 9.00 17.76 26.25
C GLN A 90 9.46 18.58 25.02
N GLU A 91 9.66 17.95 23.87
CA GLU A 91 9.97 18.67 22.62
C GLU A 91 8.82 19.59 22.19
N LEU A 92 7.56 19.19 22.41
CA LEU A 92 6.38 20.03 22.17
C LEU A 92 6.38 21.26 23.09
N ASP A 93 6.63 21.09 24.38
CA ASP A 93 6.68 22.18 25.36
C ASP A 93 7.75 23.23 24.97
N HIS A 94 8.90 22.77 24.45
CA HIS A 94 9.96 23.65 23.98
C HIS A 94 9.64 24.38 22.65
N ALA A 95 8.63 23.93 21.92
CA ALA A 95 8.25 24.52 20.63
C ALA A 95 7.55 25.88 20.80
N GLY A 96 6.99 26.20 21.98
CA GLY A 96 6.36 27.50 22.29
C GLY A 96 5.13 27.78 21.44
N LEU A 97 4.33 26.75 21.12
CA LEU A 97 3.12 26.86 20.31
C LEU A 97 1.94 27.38 21.14
N SER A 98 0.85 27.78 20.47
CA SER A 98 -0.38 28.17 21.15
C SER A 98 -0.98 26.99 21.93
N GLU A 99 -1.81 27.28 22.95
CA GLU A 99 -2.48 26.26 23.74
C GLU A 99 -3.34 25.32 22.87
N GLU A 100 -4.08 25.89 21.93
CA GLU A 100 -4.90 25.14 20.95
C GLU A 100 -4.06 24.16 20.15
N ILE A 101 -2.96 24.61 19.56
CA ILE A 101 -2.06 23.75 18.76
C ILE A 101 -1.37 22.72 19.67
N ASN A 102 -1.02 23.07 20.90
CA ASN A 102 -0.44 22.13 21.87
C ASN A 102 -1.40 20.97 22.18
N GLU A 103 -2.69 21.25 22.39
CA GLU A 103 -3.68 20.19 22.63
C GLU A 103 -3.86 19.28 21.40
N MET A 104 -3.89 19.86 20.21
CA MET A 104 -3.93 19.08 18.96
C MET A 104 -2.69 18.18 18.83
N GLU A 105 -1.51 18.72 19.10
CA GLU A 105 -0.24 17.97 19.02
C GLU A 105 -0.13 16.88 20.09
N LYS A 106 -0.63 17.07 21.30
CA LYS A 106 -0.69 16.01 22.32
C LYS A 106 -1.48 14.79 21.83
N ILE A 107 -2.61 15.02 21.18
CA ILE A 107 -3.43 13.95 20.59
C ILE A 107 -2.63 13.26 19.47
N ARG A 108 -2.06 14.04 18.55
CA ARG A 108 -1.26 13.50 17.44
C ARG A 108 -0.08 12.67 17.94
N LEU A 109 0.70 13.21 18.91
CA LEU A 109 1.85 12.52 19.49
C LEU A 109 1.50 11.21 20.20
N LYS A 110 0.33 11.17 20.88
CA LYS A 110 -0.17 9.93 21.47
C LYS A 110 -0.27 8.82 20.40
N TYR A 111 -0.92 9.09 19.26
CA TYR A 111 -1.09 8.09 18.21
C TYR A 111 0.17 7.87 17.38
N PHE A 112 1.00 8.88 17.19
CA PHE A 112 2.33 8.73 16.60
C PHE A 112 3.18 7.73 17.40
N THR A 113 3.19 7.86 18.73
CA THR A 113 3.94 6.96 19.61
C THR A 113 3.36 5.54 19.60
N CYS A 114 2.02 5.42 19.61
CA CYS A 114 1.33 4.13 19.63
C CYS A 114 1.24 3.44 18.26
N ALA A 115 1.76 4.04 17.19
CA ALA A 115 1.60 3.53 15.81
C ALA A 115 2.05 2.08 15.62
N THR A 116 3.08 1.65 16.36
CA THR A 116 3.64 0.29 16.27
C THR A 116 2.93 -0.74 17.15
N LEU A 117 2.14 -0.28 18.13
CA LEU A 117 1.47 -1.17 19.08
C LEU A 117 0.62 -2.25 18.40
N PRO A 118 -0.25 -1.96 17.42
CA PRO A 118 -1.07 -3.00 16.80
C PRO A 118 -0.25 -4.10 16.12
N SER A 119 0.95 -3.77 15.65
CA SER A 119 1.85 -4.70 14.97
C SER A 119 2.88 -5.39 15.90
N TYR A 120 2.96 -4.97 17.16
CA TYR A 120 3.92 -5.49 18.12
C TYR A 120 3.91 -7.02 18.23
N PRO A 121 2.78 -7.74 18.38
CA PRO A 121 2.80 -9.21 18.49
C PRO A 121 3.47 -9.89 17.31
N TYR A 122 3.21 -9.41 16.10
CA TYR A 122 3.79 -9.97 14.88
C TYR A 122 5.31 -9.75 14.81
N PHE A 123 5.77 -8.54 15.13
CA PHE A 123 7.20 -8.23 15.10
C PHE A 123 7.93 -8.87 16.27
N HIS A 124 7.34 -8.89 17.47
CA HIS A 124 7.92 -9.53 18.64
C HIS A 124 8.27 -10.99 18.38
N MET A 125 7.33 -11.80 17.92
CA MET A 125 7.58 -13.20 17.55
C MET A 125 8.79 -13.36 16.62
N ARG A 126 8.96 -12.44 15.66
CA ARG A 126 10.03 -12.54 14.65
C ARG A 126 11.38 -12.07 15.15
N ILE A 127 11.41 -10.97 15.89
CA ILE A 127 12.63 -10.29 16.32
C ILE A 127 13.19 -10.93 17.58
N ALA A 128 12.33 -11.22 18.57
CA ALA A 128 12.70 -11.99 19.76
C ALA A 128 12.89 -13.48 19.46
N LYS A 129 12.53 -13.95 18.23
CA LYS A 129 12.56 -15.36 17.83
C LYS A 129 11.72 -16.27 18.74
N ASP A 130 10.65 -15.74 19.31
CA ASP A 130 9.70 -16.48 20.13
C ASP A 130 8.45 -16.82 19.33
N SER A 131 8.46 -18.01 18.73
CA SER A 131 7.33 -18.53 17.95
C SER A 131 6.12 -18.95 18.81
N THR A 132 6.27 -19.00 20.13
CA THR A 132 5.21 -19.40 21.08
C THR A 132 4.55 -18.21 21.75
N TYR A 133 5.02 -17.00 21.46
CA TYR A 133 4.47 -15.78 22.05
C TYR A 133 2.99 -15.60 21.71
N GLU A 134 2.20 -15.38 22.73
CA GLU A 134 0.81 -14.96 22.63
C GLU A 134 0.61 -13.66 23.41
N ALA A 135 -0.05 -12.69 22.78
CA ALA A 135 -0.31 -11.40 23.41
C ALA A 135 -1.23 -11.53 24.63
N SER A 136 -0.84 -10.92 25.75
CA SER A 136 -1.55 -10.99 27.03
C SER A 136 -2.89 -10.25 27.00
N LEU A 137 -3.72 -10.51 28.01
CA LEU A 137 -4.96 -9.75 28.20
C LEU A 137 -4.67 -8.25 28.43
N GLU A 138 -3.57 -7.92 29.11
CA GLU A 138 -3.15 -6.54 29.34
C GLU A 138 -2.86 -5.83 28.02
N TYR A 139 -2.13 -6.49 27.09
CA TYR A 139 -1.89 -5.97 25.75
C TYR A 139 -3.21 -5.66 25.01
N TRP A 140 -4.14 -6.61 24.98
CA TRP A 140 -5.41 -6.43 24.28
C TRP A 140 -6.26 -5.32 24.91
N SER A 141 -6.29 -5.22 26.25
CA SER A 141 -6.99 -4.16 26.96
C SER A 141 -6.41 -2.78 26.62
N LYS A 142 -5.07 -2.65 26.63
CA LYS A 142 -4.40 -1.40 26.25
C LYS A 142 -4.66 -1.00 24.80
N LEU A 143 -4.67 -1.97 23.89
CA LEU A 143 -4.99 -1.71 22.47
C LEU A 143 -6.43 -1.21 22.32
N GLN A 144 -7.41 -1.85 23.00
CA GLN A 144 -8.81 -1.46 22.93
C GLN A 144 -9.07 -0.08 23.58
N GLU A 145 -8.40 0.25 24.68
CA GLU A 145 -8.49 1.58 25.32
C GLU A 145 -8.05 2.71 24.38
N LEU A 146 -7.06 2.46 23.54
CA LEU A 146 -6.58 3.42 22.54
C LEU A 146 -7.47 3.53 21.29
N MET A 147 -8.34 2.55 21.05
CA MET A 147 -9.29 2.52 19.93
C MET A 147 -10.50 3.40 20.22
N VAL A 148 -10.29 4.69 20.42
CA VAL A 148 -11.37 5.65 20.67
C VAL A 148 -12.26 5.79 19.43
N MET A 149 -13.59 5.60 19.61
CA MET A 149 -14.56 5.69 18.52
C MET A 149 -15.14 7.11 18.45
N ASP A 150 -14.29 8.07 18.08
CA ASP A 150 -14.62 9.49 17.93
C ASP A 150 -14.17 9.97 16.55
N ALA A 151 -15.14 10.39 15.71
CA ALA A 151 -14.87 10.81 14.35
C ALA A 151 -14.05 12.11 14.28
N SER A 152 -14.04 12.95 15.33
CA SER A 152 -13.21 14.14 15.36
C SER A 152 -11.70 13.82 15.28
N LEU A 153 -11.30 12.62 15.75
CA LEU A 153 -9.93 12.16 15.69
C LEU A 153 -9.49 11.76 14.28
N LEU A 154 -10.42 11.60 13.34
CA LEU A 154 -10.08 11.28 11.94
C LEU A 154 -9.32 12.40 11.21
N GLN A 155 -9.21 13.57 11.79
CA GLN A 155 -8.33 14.62 11.27
C GLN A 155 -6.84 14.26 11.39
N TYR A 156 -6.45 13.37 12.32
CA TYR A 156 -5.07 12.95 12.54
C TYR A 156 -4.71 11.70 11.72
N ASP A 157 -3.70 11.79 10.85
CA ASP A 157 -3.21 10.65 10.06
C ASP A 157 -2.71 9.50 10.94
N GLU A 158 -2.07 9.84 12.06
CA GLU A 158 -1.55 8.88 13.03
C GLU A 158 -2.68 8.07 13.66
N PHE A 159 -3.80 8.73 14.01
CA PHE A 159 -4.98 8.03 14.51
C PHE A 159 -5.62 7.14 13.46
N ARG A 160 -5.80 7.66 12.23
CA ARG A 160 -6.37 6.87 11.12
C ARG A 160 -5.57 5.59 10.86
N SER A 161 -4.25 5.73 10.81
CA SER A 161 -3.34 4.60 10.58
C SER A 161 -3.38 3.59 11.72
N PHE A 162 -3.31 4.07 12.96
CA PHE A 162 -3.44 3.26 14.16
C PHE A 162 -4.77 2.50 14.19
N LEU A 163 -5.88 3.20 13.97
CA LEU A 163 -7.23 2.62 14.09
C LEU A 163 -7.46 1.51 13.08
N VAL A 164 -7.06 1.69 11.82
CA VAL A 164 -7.19 0.65 10.77
C VAL A 164 -6.45 -0.62 11.16
N GLU A 165 -5.21 -0.50 11.63
CA GLU A 165 -4.41 -1.66 12.00
C GLU A 165 -4.92 -2.31 13.30
N ALA A 166 -5.29 -1.52 14.32
CA ALA A 166 -5.83 -2.00 15.56
C ALA A 166 -7.15 -2.77 15.37
N VAL A 167 -8.09 -2.20 14.60
CA VAL A 167 -9.35 -2.87 14.26
C VAL A 167 -9.09 -4.17 13.50
N SER A 168 -8.16 -4.18 12.55
CA SER A 168 -7.80 -5.40 11.83
C SER A 168 -7.28 -6.50 12.77
N ARG A 169 -6.52 -6.15 13.81
CA ARG A 169 -6.00 -7.12 14.79
C ARG A 169 -7.08 -7.63 15.73
N VAL A 170 -7.87 -6.73 16.28
CA VAL A 170 -8.95 -7.09 17.22
C VAL A 170 -10.03 -7.91 16.49
N ALA A 171 -10.42 -7.51 15.30
CA ALA A 171 -11.40 -8.23 14.49
C ALA A 171 -10.96 -9.67 14.18
N ARG A 172 -9.70 -9.87 13.79
CA ARG A 172 -9.17 -11.24 13.55
C ARG A 172 -9.07 -12.09 14.81
N LYS A 173 -8.85 -11.48 15.97
CA LYS A 173 -8.90 -12.19 17.24
C LYS A 173 -10.34 -12.59 17.60
N GLN A 174 -11.30 -11.72 17.35
CA GLN A 174 -12.71 -11.95 17.66
C GLN A 174 -13.37 -12.93 16.68
N TYR A 175 -12.95 -12.93 15.41
CA TYR A 175 -13.48 -13.75 14.32
C TYR A 175 -12.37 -14.54 13.60
N PRO A 176 -11.70 -15.47 14.29
CA PRO A 176 -10.51 -16.16 13.76
C PRO A 176 -10.80 -17.04 12.53
N GLU A 177 -12.04 -17.51 12.37
CA GLU A 177 -12.49 -18.31 11.23
C GLU A 177 -12.75 -17.48 9.96
N SER A 178 -12.85 -16.16 10.10
CA SER A 178 -13.18 -15.26 9.00
C SER A 178 -11.95 -14.88 8.18
N LYS A 179 -12.14 -14.62 6.89
CA LYS A 179 -11.13 -13.90 6.10
C LYS A 179 -10.90 -12.52 6.70
N SER A 180 -9.72 -11.93 6.47
CA SER A 180 -9.33 -10.67 7.11
C SER A 180 -10.35 -9.54 6.92
N LEU A 181 -10.88 -9.36 5.69
CA LEU A 181 -11.87 -8.31 5.42
C LEU A 181 -13.24 -8.65 6.03
N ASP A 182 -13.68 -9.93 5.96
CA ASP A 182 -14.93 -10.37 6.58
C ASP A 182 -14.93 -10.14 8.10
N ALA A 183 -13.78 -10.40 8.75
CA ALA A 183 -13.63 -10.13 10.18
C ALA A 183 -13.78 -8.63 10.50
N VAL A 184 -13.15 -7.75 9.69
CA VAL A 184 -13.28 -6.29 9.86
C VAL A 184 -14.72 -5.83 9.64
N VAL A 185 -15.40 -6.32 8.60
CA VAL A 185 -16.81 -5.97 8.33
C VAL A 185 -17.69 -6.39 9.51
N ARG A 186 -17.57 -7.63 9.98
CA ARG A 186 -18.33 -8.12 11.15
C ARG A 186 -18.06 -7.29 12.41
N TYR A 187 -16.81 -6.92 12.64
CA TYR A 187 -16.44 -6.06 13.76
C TYR A 187 -17.09 -4.68 13.66
N VAL A 188 -17.07 -4.06 12.48
CA VAL A 188 -17.70 -2.76 12.27
C VAL A 188 -19.21 -2.85 12.49
N GLU A 189 -19.87 -3.90 11.99
CA GLU A 189 -21.32 -4.11 12.15
C GLU A 189 -21.73 -4.33 13.61
N SER A 190 -20.91 -5.02 14.41
CA SER A 190 -21.25 -5.35 15.80
C SER A 190 -20.82 -4.28 16.80
N GLU A 191 -19.62 -3.73 16.68
CA GLU A 191 -18.98 -2.93 17.72
C GLU A 191 -18.93 -1.42 17.43
N VAL A 192 -18.89 -1.01 16.14
CA VAL A 192 -18.72 0.40 15.80
C VAL A 192 -20.06 1.10 15.66
N LYS A 193 -20.39 1.96 16.64
CA LYS A 193 -21.67 2.71 16.67
C LYS A 193 -21.57 4.12 16.10
N GLU A 194 -20.35 4.68 16.03
CA GLU A 194 -20.08 6.02 15.50
C GLU A 194 -20.05 5.94 13.96
N PRO A 195 -20.98 6.67 13.25
CA PRO A 195 -21.14 6.53 11.81
C PRO A 195 -19.91 6.96 11.01
N GLY A 196 -19.22 8.03 11.42
CA GLY A 196 -18.02 8.53 10.73
C GLY A 196 -16.85 7.55 10.82
N ILE A 197 -16.68 6.87 11.97
CA ILE A 197 -15.69 5.81 12.15
C ILE A 197 -16.06 4.58 11.29
N ALA A 198 -17.34 4.18 11.26
CA ALA A 198 -17.80 3.07 10.44
C ALA A 198 -17.56 3.34 8.94
N GLU A 199 -17.94 4.53 8.45
CA GLU A 199 -17.69 4.98 7.08
C GLU A 199 -16.20 4.95 6.76
N PHE A 200 -15.36 5.50 7.62
CA PHE A 200 -13.92 5.51 7.44
C PHE A 200 -13.32 4.11 7.33
N LEU A 201 -13.65 3.22 8.27
CA LEU A 201 -13.13 1.85 8.31
C LEU A 201 -13.58 1.02 7.11
N ILE A 202 -14.87 1.08 6.75
CA ILE A 202 -15.39 0.37 5.57
C ILE A 202 -14.76 0.91 4.31
N ASN A 203 -14.74 2.25 4.11
CA ASN A 203 -14.08 2.82 2.95
C ASN A 203 -12.63 2.36 2.82
N LYS A 204 -11.82 2.48 3.87
CA LYS A 204 -10.40 2.09 3.82
C LYS A 204 -10.18 0.63 3.47
N ASN A 205 -10.92 -0.26 4.11
CA ASN A 205 -10.70 -1.70 3.96
C ASN A 205 -11.29 -2.25 2.66
N VAL A 206 -12.49 -1.84 2.27
CA VAL A 206 -13.13 -2.28 1.01
C VAL A 206 -12.41 -1.68 -0.19
N TYR A 207 -12.06 -0.38 -0.14
CA TYR A 207 -11.30 0.26 -1.21
C TYR A 207 -9.95 -0.46 -1.44
N ALA A 208 -9.19 -0.71 -0.36
CA ALA A 208 -7.91 -1.42 -0.44
C ALA A 208 -8.06 -2.85 -0.97
N TYR A 209 -9.15 -3.54 -0.60
CA TYR A 209 -9.44 -4.88 -1.13
C TYR A 209 -9.68 -4.83 -2.64
N VAL A 210 -10.59 -3.96 -3.10
CA VAL A 210 -10.91 -3.82 -4.53
C VAL A 210 -9.69 -3.30 -5.30
N GLU A 211 -8.93 -2.35 -4.75
CA GLU A 211 -7.71 -1.87 -5.39
C GLU A 211 -6.70 -2.99 -5.64
N ARG A 212 -6.62 -3.95 -4.74
CA ARG A 212 -5.64 -5.05 -4.81
C ARG A 212 -6.11 -6.25 -5.60
N TYR A 213 -7.38 -6.66 -5.42
CA TYR A 213 -7.90 -7.94 -5.92
C TYR A 213 -8.91 -7.79 -7.04
N GLY A 214 -9.37 -6.57 -7.33
CA GLY A 214 -10.40 -6.31 -8.34
C GLY A 214 -11.81 -6.56 -7.84
N LEU A 215 -12.70 -6.73 -8.81
CA LEU A 215 -14.14 -6.92 -8.55
C LEU A 215 -14.55 -8.38 -8.47
N ASP A 216 -13.69 -9.32 -8.83
CA ASP A 216 -14.01 -10.74 -8.78
C ASP A 216 -14.29 -11.14 -7.33
N SER A 217 -15.51 -11.65 -7.08
CA SER A 217 -16.00 -12.00 -5.74
C SER A 217 -16.08 -10.83 -4.75
N ALA A 218 -16.18 -9.58 -5.22
CA ALA A 218 -16.27 -8.38 -4.38
C ALA A 218 -17.70 -7.87 -4.16
N ASP A 219 -18.72 -8.49 -4.75
CA ASP A 219 -20.12 -7.98 -4.72
C ASP A 219 -20.63 -7.74 -3.29
N ALA A 220 -20.36 -8.67 -2.38
CA ALA A 220 -20.75 -8.53 -0.96
C ALA A 220 -20.07 -7.31 -0.32
N TYR A 221 -18.80 -7.06 -0.62
CA TYR A 221 -18.06 -5.92 -0.09
C TYR A 221 -18.51 -4.59 -0.71
N CYS A 222 -18.84 -4.59 -2.01
CA CYS A 222 -19.44 -3.42 -2.66
C CYS A 222 -20.79 -3.06 -2.02
N ALA A 223 -21.63 -4.05 -1.71
CA ALA A 223 -22.91 -3.82 -1.00
C ALA A 223 -22.69 -3.26 0.42
N VAL A 224 -21.65 -3.73 1.13
CA VAL A 224 -21.25 -3.16 2.43
C VAL A 224 -20.78 -1.72 2.27
N PHE A 225 -19.95 -1.45 1.26
CA PHE A 225 -19.49 -0.09 0.95
C PHE A 225 -20.68 0.85 0.72
N ASP A 226 -21.64 0.49 -0.12
CA ASP A 226 -22.83 1.29 -0.43
C ASP A 226 -23.72 1.56 0.80
N ARG A 227 -23.73 0.63 1.76
CA ARG A 227 -24.48 0.76 2.99
C ARG A 227 -23.84 1.79 3.95
N TYR A 228 -22.53 1.81 4.07
CA TYR A 228 -21.82 2.61 5.08
C TYR A 228 -21.23 3.91 4.55
N VAL A 229 -20.78 3.95 3.30
CA VAL A 229 -20.07 5.11 2.75
C VAL A 229 -21.06 6.05 2.07
N LYS A 230 -21.19 7.26 2.61
CA LYS A 230 -22.14 8.27 2.15
C LYS A 230 -21.48 9.55 1.62
N SER A 231 -20.20 9.78 1.95
CA SER A 231 -19.43 10.92 1.44
C SER A 231 -19.39 10.89 -0.09
N PRO A 232 -19.88 11.96 -0.80
CA PRO A 232 -19.91 11.96 -2.26
C PRO A 232 -18.52 11.81 -2.89
N LEU A 233 -17.50 12.36 -2.25
CA LEU A 233 -16.12 12.25 -2.72
C LEU A 233 -15.61 10.79 -2.64
N LEU A 234 -15.89 10.10 -1.53
CA LEU A 234 -15.47 8.71 -1.34
C LEU A 234 -16.20 7.78 -2.30
N VAL A 235 -17.51 7.97 -2.48
CA VAL A 235 -18.33 7.23 -3.46
C VAL A 235 -17.77 7.41 -4.87
N LYS A 236 -17.53 8.66 -5.31
CA LYS A 236 -16.96 8.96 -6.62
C LYS A 236 -15.58 8.30 -6.84
N ASN A 237 -14.74 8.33 -5.82
CA ASN A 237 -13.41 7.71 -5.88
C ASN A 237 -13.51 6.19 -6.02
N PHE A 238 -14.42 5.56 -5.28
CA PHE A 238 -14.66 4.11 -5.35
C PHE A 238 -15.29 3.70 -6.70
N GLU A 239 -16.25 4.45 -7.22
CA GLU A 239 -16.79 4.23 -8.56
C GLU A 239 -15.72 4.33 -9.65
N THR A 240 -14.81 5.32 -9.52
CA THR A 240 -13.67 5.46 -10.44
C THR A 240 -12.79 4.23 -10.39
N LEU A 241 -12.49 3.70 -9.21
CA LEU A 241 -11.74 2.47 -9.01
C LEU A 241 -12.45 1.26 -9.66
N CYS A 242 -13.75 1.09 -9.37
CA CYS A 242 -14.56 0.02 -9.94
C CYS A 242 -14.62 0.10 -11.48
N ASN A 243 -14.77 1.30 -12.05
CA ASN A 243 -14.80 1.50 -13.50
C ASN A 243 -13.46 1.13 -14.15
N ARG A 244 -12.33 1.35 -13.48
CA ARG A 244 -11.02 0.88 -13.98
C ARG A 244 -10.95 -0.66 -13.99
N TRP A 245 -11.43 -1.33 -12.95
CA TRP A 245 -11.46 -2.79 -12.88
C TRP A 245 -12.43 -3.42 -13.89
N ARG A 246 -13.59 -2.80 -14.14
CA ARG A 246 -14.53 -3.28 -15.19
C ARG A 246 -13.89 -3.34 -16.57
N LYS A 247 -12.95 -2.42 -16.87
CA LYS A 247 -12.17 -2.48 -18.13
C LYS A 247 -11.19 -3.64 -18.21
N LEU A 248 -10.87 -4.25 -17.05
CA LEU A 248 -9.97 -5.39 -16.92
C LEU A 248 -10.73 -6.71 -16.67
N SER A 249 -12.03 -6.74 -16.86
CA SER A 249 -12.83 -7.95 -16.68
C SER A 249 -12.42 -9.05 -17.66
N VAL A 250 -12.66 -10.29 -17.27
CA VAL A 250 -12.46 -11.46 -18.15
C VAL A 250 -13.22 -11.27 -19.46
N GLY A 251 -12.58 -11.51 -20.59
CA GLY A 251 -13.11 -11.30 -21.93
C GLY A 251 -12.98 -9.87 -22.49
N ALA A 252 -12.60 -8.88 -21.67
CA ALA A 252 -12.28 -7.55 -22.18
C ALA A 252 -10.95 -7.55 -22.96
N LEU A 253 -10.80 -6.63 -23.91
CA LEU A 253 -9.52 -6.45 -24.60
C LEU A 253 -8.46 -5.94 -23.63
N SER A 254 -7.30 -6.58 -23.64
CA SER A 254 -6.15 -6.16 -22.83
C SER A 254 -5.66 -4.77 -23.25
N PRO A 255 -5.29 -3.90 -22.31
CA PRO A 255 -4.43 -2.76 -22.60
C PRO A 255 -3.20 -3.19 -23.39
N ASN A 256 -2.79 -2.36 -24.34
CA ASN A 256 -1.57 -2.60 -25.11
C ASN A 256 -0.33 -2.21 -24.31
N PHE A 257 0.79 -2.88 -24.55
CA PHE A 257 2.10 -2.45 -24.06
C PHE A 257 3.00 -2.00 -25.22
N ASN A 258 3.95 -1.12 -24.91
CA ASN A 258 4.99 -0.69 -25.80
C ASN A 258 6.35 -1.03 -25.19
N CYS A 259 7.04 -1.98 -25.80
CA CYS A 259 8.30 -2.51 -25.31
C CYS A 259 9.37 -2.47 -26.39
N THR A 260 10.58 -2.76 -25.98
CA THR A 260 11.69 -3.06 -26.92
C THR A 260 12.35 -4.36 -26.50
N ASP A 261 12.84 -5.12 -27.48
CA ASP A 261 13.70 -6.27 -27.24
C ASP A 261 15.18 -5.85 -27.03
N LEU A 262 16.06 -6.85 -26.89
CA LEU A 262 17.52 -6.62 -26.75
C LEU A 262 18.16 -5.90 -27.92
N SER A 263 17.61 -6.02 -29.13
CA SER A 263 18.10 -5.33 -30.34
C SER A 263 17.60 -3.89 -30.44
N GLY A 264 16.64 -3.49 -29.58
CA GLY A 264 15.95 -2.20 -29.65
C GLY A 264 14.74 -2.20 -30.59
N LYS A 265 14.37 -3.33 -31.17
CA LYS A 265 13.15 -3.47 -31.99
C LYS A 265 11.93 -3.22 -31.10
N LYS A 266 11.01 -2.38 -31.58
CA LYS A 266 9.72 -2.13 -30.92
C LYS A 266 8.84 -3.36 -31.02
N VAL A 267 8.20 -3.71 -29.90
CA VAL A 267 7.29 -4.84 -29.76
C VAL A 267 6.08 -4.39 -28.97
N SER A 268 4.90 -4.79 -29.42
CA SER A 268 3.61 -4.49 -28.80
C SER A 268 2.77 -5.76 -28.63
N LEU A 269 1.69 -5.70 -27.88
CA LEU A 269 0.80 -6.85 -27.68
C LEU A 269 0.25 -7.39 -29.00
N SER A 270 0.01 -6.51 -29.99
CA SER A 270 -0.51 -6.92 -31.30
C SER A 270 0.38 -7.89 -32.09
N ASP A 271 1.69 -7.93 -31.76
CA ASP A 271 2.65 -8.84 -32.39
C ASP A 271 2.48 -10.31 -31.95
N PHE A 272 1.65 -10.55 -30.93
CA PHE A 272 1.39 -11.86 -30.34
C PHE A 272 0.00 -12.42 -30.65
N LYS A 273 -0.77 -11.78 -31.52
CA LYS A 273 -2.10 -12.26 -31.93
C LYS A 273 -2.05 -13.67 -32.53
N GLY A 274 -3.13 -14.42 -32.33
CA GLY A 274 -3.30 -15.78 -32.84
C GLY A 274 -2.83 -16.90 -31.91
N LYS A 275 -2.18 -16.54 -30.77
CA LYS A 275 -1.83 -17.47 -29.73
C LYS A 275 -2.19 -16.91 -28.36
N TYR A 276 -2.32 -17.78 -27.36
CA TYR A 276 -2.39 -17.36 -25.97
C TYR A 276 -1.11 -16.60 -25.57
N VAL A 277 -1.23 -15.65 -24.63
CA VAL A 277 -0.08 -14.90 -24.15
C VAL A 277 -0.03 -14.95 -22.63
N TYR A 278 1.01 -15.60 -22.09
CA TYR A 278 1.34 -15.58 -20.67
C TYR A 278 2.38 -14.50 -20.44
N ILE A 279 1.99 -13.41 -19.78
CA ILE A 279 2.86 -12.25 -19.52
C ILE A 279 3.40 -12.35 -18.10
N ASP A 280 4.72 -12.19 -17.95
CA ASP A 280 5.44 -12.06 -16.68
C ASP A 280 5.98 -10.64 -16.55
N ILE A 281 5.51 -9.88 -15.55
CA ILE A 281 6.04 -8.56 -15.21
C ILE A 281 7.02 -8.69 -14.05
N TRP A 282 8.27 -8.32 -14.32
CA TRP A 282 9.37 -8.56 -13.39
C TRP A 282 10.40 -7.41 -13.38
N ALA A 283 11.40 -7.49 -12.50
CA ALA A 283 12.58 -6.62 -12.50
C ALA A 283 13.81 -7.34 -11.93
N THR A 284 14.99 -6.86 -12.28
CA THR A 284 16.27 -7.45 -11.83
C THR A 284 16.47 -7.41 -10.32
N TRP A 285 15.96 -6.39 -9.66
CA TRP A 285 16.01 -6.19 -8.21
C TRP A 285 14.91 -6.94 -7.42
N CYS A 286 13.94 -7.55 -8.12
CA CYS A 286 12.83 -8.25 -7.51
C CYS A 286 13.20 -9.68 -7.10
N GLY A 287 13.54 -9.90 -5.86
CA GLY A 287 13.90 -11.23 -5.34
C GLY A 287 12.84 -12.32 -5.55
N PRO A 288 11.54 -12.05 -5.25
CA PRO A 288 10.46 -12.99 -5.57
C PRO A 288 10.37 -13.34 -7.06
N CYS A 289 10.57 -12.34 -7.96
CA CYS A 289 10.56 -12.58 -9.41
C CYS A 289 11.70 -13.53 -9.83
N GLN A 290 12.91 -13.32 -9.29
CA GLN A 290 14.08 -14.17 -9.60
C GLN A 290 13.83 -15.63 -9.22
N ARG A 291 13.04 -15.91 -8.16
CA ARG A 291 12.68 -17.28 -7.75
C ARG A 291 11.71 -17.96 -8.72
N GLU A 292 10.88 -17.20 -9.44
CA GLU A 292 9.93 -17.74 -10.41
C GLU A 292 10.55 -18.04 -11.78
N ILE A 293 11.67 -17.42 -12.13
CA ILE A 293 12.33 -17.61 -13.44
C ILE A 293 12.59 -19.09 -13.80
N PRO A 294 13.17 -19.93 -12.90
CA PRO A 294 13.39 -21.36 -13.23
C PRO A 294 12.08 -22.11 -13.50
N HIS A 295 11.00 -21.75 -12.83
CA HIS A 295 9.68 -22.37 -13.02
C HIS A 295 9.06 -21.91 -14.35
N LEU A 296 9.20 -20.62 -14.71
CA LEU A 296 8.75 -20.08 -15.99
C LEU A 296 9.46 -20.77 -17.15
N GLN A 297 10.78 -20.95 -17.07
CA GLN A 297 11.56 -21.67 -18.09
C GLN A 297 11.09 -23.11 -18.29
N LYS A 298 10.72 -23.81 -17.20
CA LYS A 298 10.12 -25.16 -17.29
C LYS A 298 8.76 -25.14 -17.98
N LEU A 299 7.94 -24.11 -17.77
CA LEU A 299 6.67 -23.95 -18.49
C LEU A 299 6.92 -23.71 -19.98
N GLU A 300 7.87 -22.83 -20.34
CA GLU A 300 8.26 -22.59 -21.74
C GLU A 300 8.71 -23.89 -22.43
N GLU A 301 9.50 -24.72 -21.74
CA GLU A 301 9.93 -26.04 -22.26
C GLU A 301 8.75 -27.00 -22.41
N LYS A 302 7.88 -27.10 -21.38
CA LYS A 302 6.70 -27.99 -21.41
C LYS A 302 5.75 -27.66 -22.56
N TYR A 303 5.51 -26.38 -22.82
CA TYR A 303 4.56 -25.94 -23.83
C TYR A 303 5.23 -25.51 -25.15
N HIS A 304 6.49 -25.90 -25.34
CA HIS A 304 7.18 -25.64 -26.60
C HIS A 304 6.40 -26.20 -27.81
N GLY A 305 6.19 -25.37 -28.83
CA GLY A 305 5.43 -25.75 -30.02
C GLY A 305 3.91 -25.69 -29.88
N LYS A 306 3.37 -25.40 -28.70
CA LYS A 306 1.95 -25.16 -28.49
C LYS A 306 1.56 -23.70 -28.84
N ASP A 307 0.28 -23.41 -28.93
CA ASP A 307 -0.26 -22.10 -29.30
C ASP A 307 -0.22 -21.09 -28.15
N ILE A 308 0.93 -20.87 -27.55
CA ILE A 308 1.15 -19.91 -26.46
C ILE A 308 2.50 -19.22 -26.59
N TYR A 309 2.53 -17.93 -26.27
CA TYR A 309 3.73 -17.15 -26.05
C TYR A 309 3.94 -16.91 -24.56
N PHE A 310 5.17 -17.06 -24.09
CA PHE A 310 5.61 -16.61 -22.78
C PHE A 310 6.43 -15.33 -22.98
N VAL A 311 5.94 -14.21 -22.41
CA VAL A 311 6.48 -12.88 -22.64
C VAL A 311 6.88 -12.27 -21.30
N SER A 312 8.18 -12.15 -21.04
CA SER A 312 8.70 -11.54 -19.83
C SER A 312 9.01 -10.06 -20.09
N ILE A 313 8.34 -9.17 -19.40
CA ILE A 313 8.49 -7.72 -19.55
C ILE A 313 9.10 -7.13 -18.29
N SER A 314 10.30 -6.55 -18.43
CA SER A 314 10.97 -5.88 -17.34
C SER A 314 10.47 -4.45 -17.15
N CYS A 315 10.18 -4.10 -15.88
CA CYS A 315 9.91 -2.74 -15.44
C CYS A 315 11.14 -2.05 -14.79
N ASP A 316 12.34 -2.53 -15.05
CA ASP A 316 13.56 -1.89 -14.56
C ASP A 316 13.69 -0.45 -15.09
N LYS A 317 14.01 0.49 -14.21
CA LYS A 317 14.38 1.85 -14.63
C LYS A 317 15.76 1.87 -15.32
N ASN A 318 16.63 0.95 -14.95
CA ASN A 318 17.96 0.79 -15.52
C ASN A 318 17.96 -0.31 -16.59
N ARG A 319 17.75 0.09 -17.85
CA ARG A 319 17.77 -0.81 -19.01
C ARG A 319 19.04 -1.68 -19.08
N LYS A 320 20.21 -1.12 -18.74
CA LYS A 320 21.47 -1.86 -18.80
C LYS A 320 21.51 -3.01 -17.78
N ALA A 321 20.90 -2.85 -16.61
CA ALA A 321 20.77 -3.93 -15.64
C ALA A 321 19.94 -5.09 -16.21
N TRP A 322 18.81 -4.79 -16.84
CA TRP A 322 17.99 -5.77 -17.54
C TRP A 322 18.75 -6.48 -18.67
N GLU A 323 19.42 -5.72 -19.56
CA GLU A 323 20.21 -6.29 -20.68
C GLU A 323 21.28 -7.26 -20.16
N ASN A 324 22.03 -6.89 -19.12
CA ASN A 324 23.03 -7.75 -18.50
C ASN A 324 22.40 -9.03 -17.96
N ARG A 325 21.26 -8.93 -17.30
CA ARG A 325 20.56 -10.09 -16.72
C ARG A 325 20.03 -11.03 -17.80
N VAL A 326 19.47 -10.49 -18.90
CA VAL A 326 19.00 -11.30 -20.03
C VAL A 326 20.17 -12.02 -20.71
N ARG A 327 21.31 -11.31 -20.99
CA ARG A 327 22.51 -11.89 -21.58
C ARG A 327 23.17 -12.97 -20.71
N ALA A 328 22.94 -12.94 -19.39
CA ALA A 328 23.41 -13.95 -18.47
C ALA A 328 22.63 -15.29 -18.52
N GLY A 329 21.72 -15.47 -19.48
CA GLY A 329 21.09 -16.75 -19.78
C GLY A 329 19.57 -16.84 -19.57
N LEU A 330 18.84 -15.72 -19.61
CA LEU A 330 17.39 -15.78 -19.70
C LEU A 330 16.98 -16.20 -21.11
N LYS A 331 16.06 -17.17 -21.18
CA LYS A 331 15.48 -17.66 -22.44
C LYS A 331 14.14 -16.98 -22.71
N GLY A 332 13.49 -17.36 -23.81
CA GLY A 332 12.16 -16.88 -24.17
C GLY A 332 12.12 -15.44 -24.67
N ILE A 333 10.94 -14.87 -24.71
CA ILE A 333 10.70 -13.50 -25.23
C ILE A 333 10.94 -12.52 -24.08
N GLN A 334 12.05 -11.81 -24.16
CA GLN A 334 12.48 -10.84 -23.14
C GLN A 334 12.32 -9.43 -23.66
N LEU A 335 11.49 -8.65 -22.99
CA LEU A 335 11.15 -7.27 -23.37
C LEU A 335 11.39 -6.30 -22.21
N HIS A 336 11.53 -5.04 -22.56
CA HIS A 336 11.67 -3.95 -21.61
C HIS A 336 10.70 -2.82 -21.95
N PHE A 337 9.96 -2.28 -20.97
CA PHE A 337 9.06 -1.16 -21.19
C PHE A 337 9.81 0.07 -21.72
N VAL A 338 9.20 0.77 -22.68
CA VAL A 338 9.70 2.09 -23.09
C VAL A 338 9.29 3.15 -22.07
N ASN A 339 10.06 4.25 -22.03
CA ASN A 339 9.70 5.38 -21.17
C ASN A 339 8.31 5.92 -21.55
N GLY A 340 7.48 6.16 -20.53
CA GLY A 340 6.12 6.64 -20.71
C GLY A 340 5.08 5.55 -21.02
N ASP A 341 5.45 4.27 -21.00
CA ASP A 341 4.47 3.18 -21.09
C ASP A 341 3.53 3.18 -19.89
N THR A 342 2.24 2.98 -20.13
CA THR A 342 1.17 3.05 -19.11
C THR A 342 0.64 1.69 -18.70
N PHE A 343 1.13 0.60 -19.29
CA PHE A 343 0.59 -0.76 -19.10
C PHE A 343 0.45 -1.18 -17.64
N MET A 344 1.48 -0.94 -16.82
CA MET A 344 1.41 -1.26 -15.40
C MET A 344 0.30 -0.48 -14.68
N ASN A 345 0.13 0.80 -15.03
CA ASN A 345 -0.94 1.63 -14.48
C ASN A 345 -2.32 1.21 -15.01
N ASP A 346 -2.43 0.88 -16.30
CA ASP A 346 -3.66 0.44 -16.94
C ASP A 346 -4.13 -0.90 -16.38
N TYR A 347 -3.21 -1.81 -16.09
CA TYR A 347 -3.46 -3.06 -15.37
C TYR A 347 -3.53 -2.93 -13.85
N MET A 348 -3.42 -1.70 -13.31
CA MET A 348 -3.45 -1.42 -11.87
C MET A 348 -2.41 -2.24 -11.07
N ILE A 349 -1.25 -2.52 -11.67
CA ILE A 349 -0.19 -3.31 -11.06
C ILE A 349 0.53 -2.46 -9.99
N LYS A 350 0.38 -2.84 -8.72
CA LYS A 350 1.01 -2.18 -7.56
C LYS A 350 2.27 -2.91 -7.07
N GLY A 351 2.50 -4.13 -7.53
CA GLY A 351 3.65 -4.93 -7.12
C GLY A 351 3.96 -6.06 -8.10
N ILE A 352 5.21 -6.50 -8.06
CA ILE A 352 5.73 -7.61 -8.88
C ILE A 352 6.27 -8.73 -7.98
N PRO A 353 6.29 -9.99 -8.45
CA PRO A 353 5.89 -10.45 -9.80
C PRO A 353 4.39 -10.35 -10.03
N ARG A 354 3.99 -10.09 -11.29
CA ARG A 354 2.60 -10.13 -11.74
C ARG A 354 2.54 -10.97 -13.00
N PHE A 355 1.57 -11.88 -13.06
CA PHE A 355 1.34 -12.74 -14.21
C PHE A 355 -0.04 -12.46 -14.80
N ILE A 356 -0.12 -12.37 -16.14
CA ILE A 356 -1.34 -12.07 -16.86
C ILE A 356 -1.51 -13.13 -17.94
N LEU A 357 -2.73 -13.60 -18.17
CA LEU A 357 -3.03 -14.57 -19.22
C LEU A 357 -4.09 -13.99 -20.17
N LEU A 358 -3.76 -14.02 -21.47
CA LEU A 358 -4.63 -13.54 -22.54
C LEU A 358 -4.96 -14.65 -23.51
N ASP A 359 -6.12 -14.54 -24.17
CA ASP A 359 -6.52 -15.43 -25.25
C ASP A 359 -5.87 -15.06 -26.60
N LYS A 360 -6.21 -15.81 -27.65
CA LYS A 360 -5.65 -15.66 -29.00
C LYS A 360 -6.04 -14.33 -29.68
N GLU A 361 -7.11 -13.69 -29.22
CA GLU A 361 -7.58 -12.38 -29.67
C GLU A 361 -6.99 -11.21 -28.84
N GLY A 362 -6.23 -11.51 -27.78
CA GLY A 362 -5.68 -10.54 -26.83
C GLY A 362 -6.70 -10.08 -25.80
N LYS A 363 -7.75 -10.88 -25.52
CA LYS A 363 -8.69 -10.65 -24.44
C LYS A 363 -8.18 -11.26 -23.14
N ILE A 364 -8.56 -10.67 -22.05
CA ILE A 364 -8.13 -11.07 -20.70
C ILE A 364 -8.79 -12.38 -20.31
N ILE A 365 -7.97 -13.39 -19.97
CA ILE A 365 -8.39 -14.60 -19.25
C ILE A 365 -8.14 -14.42 -17.75
N SER A 366 -7.02 -13.80 -17.38
CA SER A 366 -6.69 -13.49 -15.98
C SER A 366 -5.78 -12.28 -15.90
N VAL A 367 -6.12 -11.34 -15.03
CA VAL A 367 -5.28 -10.14 -14.71
C VAL A 367 -4.26 -10.43 -13.61
N ASP A 368 -4.44 -11.50 -12.86
CA ASP A 368 -3.55 -11.97 -11.78
C ASP A 368 -3.50 -13.50 -11.79
N MET A 369 -2.87 -14.03 -12.82
CA MET A 369 -2.67 -15.47 -12.98
C MET A 369 -1.74 -16.00 -11.87
N SER A 370 -1.98 -17.23 -11.44
CA SER A 370 -1.10 -17.90 -10.49
C SER A 370 0.35 -17.97 -10.99
N ARG A 371 1.28 -18.06 -10.04
CA ARG A 371 2.73 -18.06 -10.35
C ARG A 371 3.14 -19.29 -11.14
N PRO A 372 4.23 -19.22 -11.91
CA PRO A 372 4.78 -20.39 -12.61
C PRO A 372 5.05 -21.60 -11.71
N SER A 373 5.41 -21.36 -10.44
CA SER A 373 5.64 -22.40 -9.43
C SER A 373 4.37 -23.04 -8.88
N ASP A 374 3.20 -22.43 -9.08
CA ASP A 374 1.91 -22.95 -8.59
C ASP A 374 1.34 -24.00 -9.55
N PRO A 375 0.97 -25.20 -9.06
CA PRO A 375 0.34 -26.24 -9.89
C PRO A 375 -0.93 -25.78 -10.63
N LYS A 376 -1.65 -24.79 -10.09
CA LYS A 376 -2.84 -24.20 -10.74
C LYS A 376 -2.50 -23.58 -12.10
N THR A 377 -1.29 -23.04 -12.27
CA THR A 377 -0.84 -22.50 -13.55
C THR A 377 -0.77 -23.59 -14.61
N ILE A 378 -0.17 -24.73 -14.28
CA ILE A 378 -0.08 -25.87 -15.17
C ILE A 378 -1.48 -26.39 -15.53
N ALA A 379 -2.35 -26.57 -14.52
CA ALA A 379 -3.72 -27.04 -14.74
C ALA A 379 -4.49 -26.11 -15.68
N LYS A 380 -4.38 -24.77 -15.50
CA LYS A 380 -5.04 -23.82 -16.38
C LYS A 380 -4.48 -23.81 -17.80
N LEU A 381 -3.18 -23.93 -17.98
CA LEU A 381 -2.55 -23.99 -19.29
C LEU A 381 -2.86 -25.33 -20.00
N ASP A 382 -2.89 -26.46 -19.29
CA ASP A 382 -3.30 -27.75 -19.84
C ASP A 382 -4.76 -27.73 -20.32
N GLU A 383 -5.67 -27.06 -19.56
CA GLU A 383 -7.07 -26.86 -19.98
C GLU A 383 -7.19 -26.11 -21.33
N LEU A 384 -6.33 -25.11 -21.56
CA LEU A 384 -6.43 -24.23 -22.74
C LEU A 384 -5.68 -24.76 -23.96
N LEU A 385 -4.66 -25.62 -23.77
CA LEU A 385 -3.71 -26.03 -24.81
C LEU A 385 -3.84 -27.52 -25.22
N ASN A 386 -4.69 -28.28 -24.54
CA ASN A 386 -5.08 -29.62 -24.91
C ASN A 386 -6.42 -29.59 -25.62
#